data_04aa777b569c290c1583642a21b91a51
#
_entry.id   04aa777b569c290c1583642a21b91a51
#
_cell.length_a   1.000
_cell.length_b   1.000
_cell.length_c   1.000
_cell.angle_alpha   90.00
_cell.angle_beta   90.00
_cell.angle_gamma   90.00
#
_symmetry.space_group_name_H-M   'P 1'
#
loop_
_entity.id
_entity.type
_entity.pdbx_description
1 polymer ?
#
loop_
_entity_poly.entity_id
_entity_poly.type
_entity_poly.pdbx_seq_one_letter_code
_entity_poly.pdbx_strand_id
1 'polypeptide(L)'
;MKLLAIETASDACSVALLVDESCLERHVIAPRRHAELLLSMIQELLDEAGLALTGLDALAFGRGPGSFTGLRIAAGVIQGLAYGADLPVVPVSSLQALAQGALRENAGSRVLAAFDARLGEVYWGAYEDDGGGFMTVHTDDLAATPEAVPVPHGTGWLGVGEGWRAYPEILAARVGDHLRASEPDRVVRALDIATLAKLIHARGDAVSAAAALPVYIRNKVARKRGE
;
A
#
# COMPACT_ATOMS: atom_id res chain seq x y z
N MET A 1 1.66 -11.98 17.73
CA MET A 1 2.03 -10.58 17.40
C MET A 1 0.76 -9.74 17.30
N LYS A 2 0.73 -8.58 17.93
CA LYS A 2 -0.38 -7.63 17.86
C LYS A 2 0.07 -6.38 17.10
N LEU A 3 -0.49 -6.15 15.92
CA LEU A 3 -0.06 -5.07 15.02
C LEU A 3 -1.28 -4.35 14.45
N LEU A 4 -1.28 -3.01 14.54
CA LEU A 4 -2.26 -2.16 13.88
C LEU A 4 -1.67 -1.59 12.60
N ALA A 5 -2.38 -1.75 11.48
CA ALA A 5 -2.00 -1.22 10.18
C ALA A 5 -3.03 -0.23 9.65
N ILE A 6 -2.56 0.80 8.95
CA ILE A 6 -3.43 1.78 8.28
C ILE A 6 -3.01 1.98 6.82
N GLU A 7 -4.01 2.25 5.96
CA GLU A 7 -3.77 2.57 4.55
C GLU A 7 -4.74 3.66 4.07
N THR A 8 -4.18 4.71 3.48
CA THR A 8 -4.92 5.89 2.99
C THR A 8 -4.34 6.46 1.69
N ALA A 9 -3.51 5.69 0.97
CA ALA A 9 -2.84 6.14 -0.25
C ALA A 9 -3.76 6.22 -1.48
N SER A 10 -4.97 5.66 -1.41
CA SER A 10 -5.99 5.65 -2.48
C SER A 10 -7.29 6.29 -2.00
N ASP A 11 -8.39 6.14 -2.73
CA ASP A 11 -9.73 6.55 -2.30
C ASP A 11 -10.28 5.68 -1.16
N ALA A 12 -9.64 4.57 -0.85
CA ALA A 12 -9.98 3.72 0.28
C ALA A 12 -9.34 4.23 1.58
N CYS A 13 -10.11 4.22 2.67
CA CYS A 13 -9.62 4.34 4.03
C CYS A 13 -9.72 2.96 4.68
N SER A 14 -8.60 2.41 5.11
CA SER A 14 -8.54 1.05 5.64
C SER A 14 -7.68 1.00 6.91
N VAL A 15 -8.17 0.24 7.90
CA VAL A 15 -7.47 -0.07 9.16
C VAL A 15 -7.57 -1.56 9.41
N ALA A 16 -6.50 -2.19 9.80
CA ALA A 16 -6.48 -3.61 10.17
C ALA A 16 -5.77 -3.80 11.51
N LEU A 17 -6.31 -4.67 12.34
CA LEU A 17 -5.73 -5.08 13.61
C LEU A 17 -5.44 -6.57 13.57
N LEU A 18 -4.18 -6.91 13.47
CA LEU A 18 -3.68 -8.28 13.55
C LEU A 18 -3.48 -8.65 15.03
N VAL A 19 -4.08 -9.74 15.45
CA VAL A 19 -3.89 -10.33 16.78
C VAL A 19 -3.53 -11.80 16.58
N ASP A 20 -2.27 -12.13 16.74
CA ASP A 20 -1.69 -13.44 16.43
C ASP A 20 -1.98 -13.90 14.98
N GLU A 21 -2.90 -14.84 14.77
CA GLU A 21 -3.28 -15.33 13.43
C GLU A 21 -4.64 -14.77 12.96
N SER A 22 -5.31 -13.97 13.81
CA SER A 22 -6.60 -13.36 13.49
C SER A 22 -6.42 -11.91 13.05
N CYS A 23 -7.20 -11.44 12.10
CA CYS A 23 -7.19 -10.06 11.66
C CYS A 23 -8.60 -9.49 11.61
N LEU A 24 -8.81 -8.39 12.32
CA LEU A 24 -10.00 -7.54 12.21
C LEU A 24 -9.70 -6.41 11.24
N GLU A 25 -10.67 -6.02 10.41
CA GLU A 25 -10.49 -4.93 9.46
C GLU A 25 -11.71 -4.02 9.38
N ARG A 26 -11.46 -2.73 9.15
CA ARG A 26 -12.42 -1.74 8.68
C ARG A 26 -11.90 -1.20 7.35
N HIS A 27 -12.75 -1.25 6.33
CA HIS A 27 -12.42 -0.80 4.99
C HIS A 27 -13.61 -0.08 4.39
N VAL A 28 -13.40 1.12 3.86
CA VAL A 28 -14.45 1.92 3.23
C VAL A 28 -13.87 2.75 2.08
N ILE A 29 -14.58 2.81 0.97
CA ILE A 29 -14.28 3.76 -0.11
C ILE A 29 -14.86 5.10 0.30
N ALA A 30 -14.01 6.04 0.66
CA ALA A 30 -14.38 7.33 1.24
C ALA A 30 -13.44 8.45 0.77
N PRO A 31 -13.48 8.84 -0.51
CA PRO A 31 -12.60 9.86 -1.04
C PRO A 31 -12.67 11.14 -0.21
N ARG A 32 -11.48 11.69 0.14
CA ARG A 32 -11.30 12.93 0.93
C ARG A 32 -11.80 12.91 2.38
N ARG A 33 -12.29 11.76 2.90
CA ARG A 33 -12.78 11.64 4.28
C ARG A 33 -11.82 10.88 5.21
N HIS A 34 -10.61 10.56 4.76
CA HIS A 34 -9.64 9.77 5.53
C HIS A 34 -9.36 10.38 6.92
N ALA A 35 -9.12 11.70 6.99
CA ALA A 35 -8.84 12.38 8.26
C ALA A 35 -10.03 12.35 9.25
N GLU A 36 -11.27 12.28 8.73
CA GLU A 36 -12.49 12.18 9.53
C GLU A 36 -12.67 10.77 10.10
N LEU A 37 -12.36 9.74 9.31
CA LEU A 37 -12.73 8.36 9.61
C LEU A 37 -11.64 7.57 10.34
N LEU A 38 -10.37 7.88 10.07
CA LEU A 38 -9.26 7.01 10.41
C LEU A 38 -9.15 6.71 11.91
N LEU A 39 -9.25 7.76 12.76
CA LEU A 39 -9.11 7.58 14.21
C LEU A 39 -10.29 6.82 14.83
N SER A 40 -11.52 7.04 14.34
CA SER A 40 -12.69 6.27 14.82
C SER A 40 -12.58 4.80 14.42
N MET A 41 -12.14 4.49 13.19
CA MET A 41 -11.94 3.11 12.73
C MET A 41 -10.85 2.40 13.56
N ILE A 42 -9.78 3.10 13.96
CA ILE A 42 -8.74 2.57 14.84
C ILE A 42 -9.33 2.25 16.21
N GLN A 43 -10.07 3.19 16.83
CA GLN A 43 -10.66 3.00 18.14
C GLN A 43 -11.66 1.85 18.15
N GLU A 44 -12.54 1.75 17.13
CA GLU A 44 -13.50 0.65 17.00
C GLU A 44 -12.82 -0.71 17.00
N LEU A 45 -11.70 -0.87 16.26
CA LEU A 45 -10.98 -2.16 16.21
C LEU A 45 -10.30 -2.49 17.54
N LEU A 46 -9.73 -1.50 18.21
CA LEU A 46 -9.13 -1.68 19.54
C LEU A 46 -10.18 -2.08 20.57
N ASP A 47 -11.33 -1.41 20.59
CA ASP A 47 -12.45 -1.70 21.48
C ASP A 47 -13.01 -3.10 21.22
N GLU A 48 -13.21 -3.48 19.96
CA GLU A 48 -13.69 -4.81 19.56
C GLU A 48 -12.74 -5.92 20.00
N ALA A 49 -11.42 -5.68 19.93
CA ALA A 49 -10.41 -6.62 20.37
C ALA A 49 -10.15 -6.59 21.88
N GLY A 50 -10.71 -5.63 22.62
CA GLY A 50 -10.43 -5.43 24.03
C GLY A 50 -8.97 -5.07 24.32
N LEU A 51 -8.31 -4.34 23.39
CA LEU A 51 -6.90 -3.97 23.48
C LEU A 51 -6.71 -2.46 23.65
N ALA A 52 -5.74 -2.08 24.47
CA ALA A 52 -5.21 -0.73 24.48
C ALA A 52 -4.11 -0.58 23.43
N LEU A 53 -3.90 0.64 22.91
CA LEU A 53 -2.81 0.93 21.97
C LEU A 53 -1.43 0.50 22.50
N THR A 54 -1.18 0.71 23.78
CA THR A 54 0.07 0.31 24.47
C THR A 54 0.24 -1.21 24.61
N GLY A 55 -0.79 -1.98 24.31
CA GLY A 55 -0.75 -3.45 24.30
C GLY A 55 -0.37 -4.05 22.95
N LEU A 56 -0.09 -3.20 21.94
CA LEU A 56 0.39 -3.64 20.63
C LEU A 56 1.91 -3.82 20.63
N ASP A 57 2.41 -4.63 19.69
CA ASP A 57 3.85 -4.85 19.48
C ASP A 57 4.44 -3.85 18.47
N ALA A 58 3.65 -3.41 17.50
CA ALA A 58 4.07 -2.48 16.46
C ALA A 58 2.86 -1.82 15.77
N LEU A 59 3.13 -0.70 15.09
CA LEU A 59 2.21 -0.07 14.15
C LEU A 59 2.76 -0.21 12.72
N ALA A 60 1.89 -0.17 11.72
CA ALA A 60 2.28 -0.19 10.32
C ALA A 60 1.46 0.79 9.49
N PHE A 61 2.01 1.26 8.38
CA PHE A 61 1.27 2.11 7.46
C PHE A 61 1.76 1.97 6.02
N GLY A 62 0.85 2.22 5.08
CA GLY A 62 1.21 2.40 3.68
C GLY A 62 2.01 3.69 3.50
N ARG A 63 3.32 3.53 3.25
CA ARG A 63 4.24 4.67 3.07
C ARG A 63 4.11 5.33 1.70
N GLY A 64 3.25 4.80 0.83
CA GLY A 64 3.13 5.16 -0.57
C GLY A 64 3.86 4.18 -1.51
N PRO A 65 3.89 4.52 -2.82
CA PRO A 65 3.39 5.75 -3.41
C PRO A 65 1.85 5.84 -3.41
N GLY A 66 1.31 7.05 -3.70
CA GLY A 66 -0.13 7.27 -3.78
C GLY A 66 -0.54 8.72 -3.55
N SER A 67 -1.76 8.93 -3.08
CA SER A 67 -2.33 10.25 -2.78
C SER A 67 -1.47 11.04 -1.80
N PHE A 68 -0.99 12.20 -2.22
CA PHE A 68 -0.15 13.08 -1.40
C PHE A 68 -0.76 13.48 -0.06
N THR A 69 -2.07 13.78 -0.06
CA THR A 69 -2.80 14.11 1.16
C THR A 69 -3.00 12.87 2.03
N GLY A 70 -3.41 11.76 1.41
CA GLY A 70 -3.61 10.49 2.12
C GLY A 70 -2.36 10.04 2.85
N LEU A 71 -1.21 10.01 2.17
CA LEU A 71 0.07 9.61 2.76
C LEU A 71 0.46 10.45 3.98
N ARG A 72 0.18 11.76 3.96
CA ARG A 72 0.45 12.64 5.11
C ARG A 72 -0.50 12.40 6.27
N ILE A 73 -1.77 12.08 5.99
CA ILE A 73 -2.74 11.69 7.01
C ILE A 73 -2.26 10.41 7.71
N ALA A 74 -1.91 9.36 6.93
CA ALA A 74 -1.39 8.12 7.50
C ALA A 74 -0.13 8.36 8.35
N ALA A 75 0.87 9.04 7.79
CA ALA A 75 2.12 9.31 8.49
C ALA A 75 1.90 10.11 9.79
N GLY A 76 1.09 11.19 9.74
CA GLY A 76 0.83 12.00 10.92
C GLY A 76 0.10 11.24 12.01
N VAL A 77 -0.91 10.44 11.67
CA VAL A 77 -1.64 9.60 12.63
C VAL A 77 -0.72 8.53 13.21
N ILE A 78 0.02 7.81 12.36
CA ILE A 78 0.90 6.73 12.84
C ILE A 78 2.03 7.27 13.72
N GLN A 79 2.63 8.41 13.37
CA GLN A 79 3.66 9.05 14.18
C GLN A 79 3.11 9.46 15.56
N GLY A 80 1.92 10.07 15.60
CA GLY A 80 1.29 10.46 16.85
C GLY A 80 0.99 9.28 17.76
N LEU A 81 0.41 8.22 17.22
CA LEU A 81 0.09 7.00 17.97
C LEU A 81 1.37 6.28 18.43
N ALA A 82 2.36 6.13 17.55
CA ALA A 82 3.63 5.48 17.86
C ALA A 82 4.42 6.22 18.94
N TYR A 83 4.45 7.55 18.85
CA TYR A 83 5.12 8.39 19.85
C TYR A 83 4.42 8.30 21.22
N GLY A 84 3.07 8.36 21.23
CA GLY A 84 2.27 8.30 22.47
C GLY A 84 2.33 6.95 23.19
N ALA A 85 2.55 5.86 22.45
CA ALA A 85 2.57 4.49 22.99
C ALA A 85 3.97 3.87 23.05
N ASP A 86 5.02 4.61 22.64
CA ASP A 86 6.41 4.13 22.51
C ASP A 86 6.53 2.85 21.66
N LEU A 87 5.87 2.84 20.50
CA LEU A 87 5.82 1.67 19.61
C LEU A 87 6.70 1.87 18.37
N PRO A 88 7.33 0.78 17.88
CA PRO A 88 7.99 0.80 16.57
C PRO A 88 6.97 0.87 15.43
N VAL A 89 7.39 1.41 14.29
CA VAL A 89 6.56 1.56 13.09
C VAL A 89 7.16 0.79 11.92
N VAL A 90 6.32 0.10 11.17
CA VAL A 90 6.71 -0.62 9.95
C VAL A 90 6.13 0.09 8.72
N PRO A 91 6.96 0.79 7.92
CA PRO A 91 6.53 1.39 6.67
C PRO A 91 6.49 0.33 5.56
N VAL A 92 5.35 0.22 4.86
CA VAL A 92 5.12 -0.77 3.79
C VAL A 92 4.81 -0.05 2.48
N SER A 93 5.31 -0.54 1.34
CA SER A 93 4.90 -0.02 0.03
C SER A 93 3.43 -0.28 -0.23
N SER A 94 2.67 0.76 -0.60
CA SER A 94 1.25 0.64 -0.96
C SER A 94 1.05 -0.15 -2.26
N LEU A 95 2.01 -0.10 -3.21
CA LEU A 95 1.98 -0.93 -4.41
C LEU A 95 2.25 -2.41 -4.07
N GLN A 96 3.21 -2.68 -3.19
CA GLN A 96 3.49 -4.04 -2.72
C GLN A 96 2.28 -4.63 -1.98
N ALA A 97 1.61 -3.83 -1.14
CA ALA A 97 0.40 -4.25 -0.44
C ALA A 97 -0.77 -4.51 -1.40
N LEU A 98 -0.91 -3.70 -2.46
CA LEU A 98 -1.90 -3.96 -3.52
C LEU A 98 -1.62 -5.30 -4.22
N ALA A 99 -0.36 -5.61 -4.49
CA ALA A 99 0.05 -6.90 -5.05
C ALA A 99 -0.21 -8.05 -4.06
N GLN A 100 0.06 -7.85 -2.77
CA GLN A 100 -0.22 -8.82 -1.71
C GLN A 100 -1.70 -9.17 -1.63
N GLY A 101 -2.59 -8.20 -1.82
CA GLY A 101 -4.03 -8.42 -1.91
C GLY A 101 -4.41 -9.35 -3.07
N ALA A 102 -3.78 -9.20 -4.23
CA ALA A 102 -3.99 -10.09 -5.36
C ALA A 102 -3.53 -11.53 -5.05
N LEU A 103 -2.39 -11.69 -4.38
CA LEU A 103 -1.91 -13.01 -3.96
C LEU A 103 -2.85 -13.66 -2.95
N ARG A 104 -3.23 -12.94 -1.89
CA ARG A 104 -4.16 -13.41 -0.86
C ARG A 104 -5.49 -13.92 -1.44
N GLU A 105 -5.98 -13.28 -2.48
CA GLU A 105 -7.23 -13.66 -3.15
C GLU A 105 -7.02 -14.66 -4.29
N ASN A 106 -5.82 -15.24 -4.40
CA ASN A 106 -5.42 -16.22 -5.44
C ASN A 106 -5.60 -15.70 -6.88
N ALA A 107 -5.57 -14.38 -7.07
CA ALA A 107 -5.71 -13.78 -8.40
C ALA A 107 -4.43 -13.91 -9.24
N GLY A 108 -3.25 -13.90 -8.60
CA GLY A 108 -1.97 -14.09 -9.31
C GLY A 108 -0.76 -14.06 -8.39
N SER A 109 0.28 -14.78 -8.79
CA SER A 109 1.60 -14.84 -8.12
C SER A 109 2.63 -13.89 -8.74
N ARG A 110 2.32 -13.27 -9.89
CA ARG A 110 3.12 -12.25 -10.59
C ARG A 110 2.24 -11.04 -10.84
N VAL A 111 2.57 -9.90 -10.26
CA VAL A 111 1.70 -8.74 -10.23
C VAL A 111 2.44 -7.49 -10.68
N LEU A 112 1.80 -6.74 -11.58
CA LEU A 112 2.16 -5.40 -12.02
C LEU A 112 1.20 -4.41 -11.36
N ALA A 113 1.60 -3.85 -10.23
CA ALA A 113 0.79 -2.89 -9.49
C ALA A 113 0.97 -1.47 -10.06
N ALA A 114 -0.13 -0.76 -10.27
CA ALA A 114 -0.09 0.60 -10.79
C ALA A 114 -1.13 1.51 -10.14
N PHE A 115 -0.70 2.71 -9.69
CA PHE A 115 -1.59 3.81 -9.34
C PHE A 115 -1.48 4.95 -10.35
N ASP A 116 -2.55 5.72 -10.52
CA ASP A 116 -2.52 6.96 -11.31
C ASP A 116 -1.71 8.04 -10.57
N ALA A 117 -0.50 8.34 -11.07
CA ALA A 117 0.34 9.39 -10.51
C ALA A 117 -0.04 10.79 -10.98
N ARG A 118 -1.13 10.91 -11.77
CA ARG A 118 -1.57 12.15 -12.43
C ARG A 118 -0.53 12.69 -13.44
N LEU A 119 -0.91 13.73 -14.19
CA LEU A 119 -0.03 14.41 -15.14
C LEU A 119 0.59 13.51 -16.23
N GLY A 120 -0.11 12.43 -16.60
CA GLY A 120 0.35 11.50 -17.65
C GLY A 120 1.33 10.43 -17.16
N GLU A 121 1.45 10.22 -15.84
CA GLU A 121 2.34 9.22 -15.24
C GLU A 121 1.57 8.20 -14.41
N VAL A 122 2.20 7.06 -14.18
CA VAL A 122 1.77 6.03 -13.24
C VAL A 122 2.87 5.80 -12.19
N TYR A 123 2.47 5.50 -10.96
CA TYR A 123 3.33 4.78 -10.02
C TYR A 123 3.27 3.32 -10.39
N TRP A 124 4.42 2.68 -10.49
CA TRP A 124 4.56 1.33 -11.03
C TRP A 124 5.49 0.49 -10.16
N GLY A 125 5.14 -0.76 -9.96
CA GLY A 125 5.98 -1.77 -9.31
C GLY A 125 5.64 -3.17 -9.81
N ALA A 126 6.64 -4.05 -9.88
CA ALA A 126 6.46 -5.45 -10.21
C ALA A 126 6.83 -6.33 -9.01
N TYR A 127 5.97 -7.29 -8.71
CA TYR A 127 6.08 -8.14 -7.52
C TYR A 127 5.82 -9.60 -7.88
N GLU A 128 6.52 -10.50 -7.20
CA GLU A 128 6.38 -11.95 -7.39
C GLU A 128 6.27 -12.64 -6.02
N ASP A 129 5.42 -13.67 -5.94
CA ASP A 129 5.29 -14.52 -4.75
C ASP A 129 6.62 -15.24 -4.48
N ASP A 130 7.09 -15.18 -3.24
CA ASP A 130 8.30 -15.88 -2.77
C ASP A 130 8.08 -17.40 -2.57
N GLY A 131 6.84 -17.89 -2.82
CA GLY A 131 6.42 -19.25 -2.55
C GLY A 131 6.03 -19.50 -1.09
N GLY A 132 6.17 -18.50 -0.23
CA GLY A 132 5.74 -18.50 1.17
C GLY A 132 4.48 -17.70 1.43
N GLY A 133 3.86 -17.15 0.38
CA GLY A 133 2.65 -16.34 0.47
C GLY A 133 2.91 -14.85 0.67
N PHE A 134 4.13 -14.38 0.36
CA PHE A 134 4.48 -12.96 0.43
C PHE A 134 4.95 -12.45 -0.92
N MET A 135 4.38 -11.31 -1.34
CA MET A 135 4.86 -10.59 -2.51
C MET A 135 6.20 -9.91 -2.23
N THR A 136 7.22 -10.28 -3.00
CA THR A 136 8.55 -9.68 -2.97
C THR A 136 8.77 -8.76 -4.17
N VAL A 137 9.66 -7.80 -4.01
CA VAL A 137 9.97 -6.81 -5.04
C VAL A 137 10.74 -7.48 -6.19
N HIS A 138 10.17 -7.44 -7.39
CA HIS A 138 10.84 -7.82 -8.64
C HIS A 138 11.43 -6.58 -9.34
N THR A 139 10.69 -5.46 -9.30
CA THR A 139 11.16 -4.14 -9.76
C THR A 139 10.72 -3.11 -8.74
N ASP A 140 11.66 -2.26 -8.30
CA ASP A 140 11.40 -1.19 -7.34
C ASP A 140 10.29 -0.25 -7.81
N ASP A 141 9.57 0.33 -6.85
CA ASP A 141 8.55 1.33 -7.09
C ASP A 141 9.12 2.55 -7.81
N LEU A 142 8.51 2.96 -8.90
CA LEU A 142 8.92 4.11 -9.69
C LEU A 142 7.73 4.92 -10.21
N ALA A 143 8.00 6.13 -10.71
CA ALA A 143 7.05 6.92 -11.48
C ALA A 143 7.55 7.03 -12.93
N ALA A 144 6.67 6.74 -13.89
CA ALA A 144 6.97 6.81 -15.31
C ALA A 144 5.73 7.11 -16.13
N THR A 145 5.89 7.53 -17.39
CA THR A 145 4.78 7.49 -18.33
C THR A 145 4.40 6.04 -18.64
N PRO A 146 3.13 5.77 -18.96
CA PRO A 146 2.66 4.39 -19.24
C PRO A 146 3.45 3.66 -20.32
N GLU A 147 3.96 4.41 -21.33
CA GLU A 147 4.78 3.87 -22.41
C GLU A 147 6.20 3.46 -21.96
N ALA A 148 6.69 4.07 -20.87
CA ALA A 148 8.06 3.90 -20.39
C ALA A 148 8.19 2.96 -19.19
N VAL A 149 7.07 2.40 -18.68
CA VAL A 149 7.15 1.46 -17.55
C VAL A 149 8.05 0.25 -17.91
N PRO A 150 8.89 -0.21 -16.98
CA PRO A 150 9.67 -1.42 -17.20
C PRO A 150 8.76 -2.64 -17.28
N VAL A 151 9.03 -3.51 -18.26
CA VAL A 151 8.31 -4.79 -18.42
C VAL A 151 9.23 -5.89 -17.92
N PRO A 152 8.84 -6.62 -16.87
CA PRO A 152 9.67 -7.70 -16.34
C PRO A 152 9.66 -8.91 -17.30
N HIS A 153 10.67 -9.75 -17.18
CA HIS A 153 10.75 -10.98 -17.95
C HIS A 153 9.67 -12.00 -17.54
N GLY A 154 9.39 -12.95 -18.43
CA GLY A 154 8.40 -14.01 -18.22
C GLY A 154 6.99 -13.57 -18.61
N THR A 155 6.03 -14.44 -18.43
CA THR A 155 4.62 -14.26 -18.79
C THR A 155 3.71 -14.50 -17.59
N GLY A 156 2.41 -14.26 -17.75
CA GLY A 156 1.42 -14.53 -16.71
C GLY A 156 1.27 -13.41 -15.68
N TRP A 157 1.77 -12.22 -15.99
CA TRP A 157 1.63 -11.04 -15.11
C TRP A 157 0.18 -10.57 -15.04
N LEU A 158 -0.28 -10.26 -13.83
CA LEU A 158 -1.57 -9.66 -13.56
C LEU A 158 -1.40 -8.16 -13.30
N GLY A 159 -2.05 -7.31 -14.10
CA GLY A 159 -2.12 -5.88 -13.83
C GLY A 159 -3.14 -5.56 -12.74
N VAL A 160 -2.80 -4.78 -11.71
CA VAL A 160 -3.74 -4.41 -10.64
C VAL A 160 -3.69 -2.92 -10.30
N GLY A 161 -4.84 -2.35 -9.94
CA GLY A 161 -4.97 -0.99 -9.44
C GLY A 161 -5.35 0.06 -10.47
N GLU A 162 -5.64 1.27 -10.00
CA GLU A 162 -6.28 2.33 -10.78
C GLU A 162 -5.45 2.88 -11.95
N GLY A 163 -4.14 2.68 -11.95
CA GLY A 163 -3.28 3.02 -13.09
C GLY A 163 -3.68 2.26 -14.36
N TRP A 164 -4.11 1.01 -14.22
CA TRP A 164 -4.64 0.19 -15.32
C TRP A 164 -6.01 0.68 -15.82
N ARG A 165 -6.80 1.34 -14.97
CA ARG A 165 -8.03 2.00 -15.38
C ARG A 165 -7.77 3.30 -16.12
N ALA A 166 -6.75 4.07 -15.64
CA ALA A 166 -6.42 5.37 -16.23
C ALA A 166 -5.78 5.23 -17.63
N TYR A 167 -5.01 4.16 -17.86
CA TYR A 167 -4.23 3.97 -19.11
C TYR A 167 -4.34 2.53 -19.65
N PRO A 168 -5.57 1.98 -19.85
CA PRO A 168 -5.75 0.56 -20.13
C PRO A 168 -5.07 0.09 -21.41
N GLU A 169 -5.25 0.83 -22.51
CA GLU A 169 -4.73 0.45 -23.83
C GLU A 169 -3.20 0.60 -23.89
N ILE A 170 -2.66 1.68 -23.32
CA ILE A 170 -1.23 1.98 -23.37
C ILE A 170 -0.45 0.96 -22.53
N LEU A 171 -0.89 0.68 -21.30
CA LEU A 171 -0.25 -0.31 -20.45
C LEU A 171 -0.37 -1.74 -21.01
N ALA A 172 -1.55 -2.10 -21.55
CA ALA A 172 -1.72 -3.40 -22.19
C ALA A 172 -0.81 -3.57 -23.41
N ALA A 173 -0.72 -2.56 -24.28
CA ALA A 173 0.19 -2.58 -25.43
C ALA A 173 1.67 -2.61 -24.99
N ARG A 174 2.04 -1.88 -23.93
CA ARG A 174 3.40 -1.83 -23.40
C ARG A 174 3.85 -3.17 -22.82
N VAL A 175 2.97 -3.82 -22.06
CA VAL A 175 3.28 -5.12 -21.43
C VAL A 175 3.14 -6.28 -22.44
N GLY A 176 2.24 -6.16 -23.41
CA GLY A 176 2.07 -7.13 -24.50
C GLY A 176 1.79 -8.55 -23.99
N ASP A 177 2.43 -9.55 -24.61
CA ASP A 177 2.21 -10.98 -24.32
C ASP A 177 2.65 -11.41 -22.91
N HIS A 178 3.31 -10.55 -22.14
CA HIS A 178 3.64 -10.80 -20.75
C HIS A 178 2.41 -10.67 -19.84
N LEU A 179 1.41 -9.87 -20.24
CA LEU A 179 0.18 -9.61 -19.49
C LEU A 179 -0.81 -10.78 -19.66
N ARG A 180 -1.27 -11.33 -18.53
CA ARG A 180 -2.35 -12.33 -18.51
C ARG A 180 -3.73 -11.69 -18.51
N ALA A 181 -3.90 -10.68 -17.65
CA ALA A 181 -5.16 -9.95 -17.43
C ALA A 181 -4.90 -8.67 -16.64
N SER A 182 -5.90 -7.80 -16.50
CA SER A 182 -5.86 -6.67 -15.59
C SER A 182 -7.12 -6.59 -14.72
N GLU A 183 -6.94 -6.17 -13.46
CA GLU A 183 -7.97 -5.94 -12.45
C GLU A 183 -7.86 -4.49 -11.93
N PRO A 184 -8.38 -3.51 -12.70
CA PRO A 184 -8.19 -2.08 -12.43
C PRO A 184 -8.95 -1.59 -11.19
N ASP A 185 -9.95 -2.34 -10.73
CA ASP A 185 -10.81 -1.97 -9.61
C ASP A 185 -10.30 -2.47 -8.26
N ARG A 186 -9.18 -3.21 -8.28
CA ARG A 186 -8.57 -3.68 -7.05
C ARG A 186 -7.96 -2.51 -6.27
N VAL A 187 -8.29 -2.45 -4.98
CA VAL A 187 -7.81 -1.40 -4.06
C VAL A 187 -6.89 -1.99 -3.00
N VAL A 188 -5.94 -1.19 -2.55
CA VAL A 188 -5.06 -1.54 -1.45
C VAL A 188 -5.82 -1.57 -0.12
N ARG A 189 -5.49 -2.54 0.75
CA ARG A 189 -6.14 -2.73 2.05
C ARG A 189 -5.10 -2.79 3.18
N ALA A 190 -5.51 -2.31 4.36
CA ALA A 190 -4.66 -2.34 5.55
C ALA A 190 -4.34 -3.78 6.02
N LEU A 191 -5.20 -4.75 5.72
CA LEU A 191 -4.94 -6.17 5.94
C LEU A 191 -3.67 -6.63 5.22
N ASP A 192 -3.45 -6.18 3.99
CA ASP A 192 -2.29 -6.52 3.18
C ASP A 192 -1.03 -5.79 3.66
N ILE A 193 -1.19 -4.54 4.16
CA ILE A 193 -0.14 -3.83 4.90
C ILE A 193 0.27 -4.62 6.16
N ALA A 194 -0.69 -5.08 6.97
CA ALA A 194 -0.43 -5.85 8.19
C ALA A 194 0.31 -7.17 7.90
N THR A 195 -0.09 -7.86 6.83
CA THR A 195 0.53 -9.12 6.39
C THR A 195 2.01 -8.92 6.06
N LEU A 196 2.34 -7.92 5.25
CA LEU A 196 3.73 -7.60 4.90
C LEU A 196 4.51 -7.06 6.10
N ALA A 197 3.87 -6.24 6.93
CA ALA A 197 4.50 -5.66 8.11
C ALA A 197 4.94 -6.72 9.13
N LYS A 198 4.19 -7.82 9.30
CA LYS A 198 4.58 -8.96 10.14
C LYS A 198 5.95 -9.51 9.73
N LEU A 199 6.18 -9.69 8.42
CA LEU A 199 7.45 -10.17 7.87
C LEU A 199 8.58 -9.15 8.05
N ILE A 200 8.32 -7.88 7.74
CA ILE A 200 9.30 -6.79 7.83
C ILE A 200 9.72 -6.58 9.31
N HIS A 201 8.77 -6.58 10.23
CA HIS A 201 9.03 -6.50 11.67
C HIS A 201 9.91 -7.65 12.17
N ALA A 202 9.63 -8.88 11.73
CA ALA A 202 10.41 -10.06 12.10
C ALA A 202 11.87 -10.00 11.61
N ARG A 203 12.16 -9.23 10.56
CA ARG A 203 13.51 -8.96 10.05
C ARG A 203 14.24 -7.86 10.83
N GLY A 204 13.54 -7.13 11.72
CA GLY A 204 14.12 -6.01 12.46
C GLY A 204 14.11 -4.68 11.72
N ASP A 205 13.36 -4.55 10.63
CA ASP A 205 13.32 -3.35 9.76
C ASP A 205 12.26 -2.32 10.20
N ALA A 206 11.79 -2.39 11.45
CA ALA A 206 10.94 -1.37 12.03
C ALA A 206 11.72 -0.08 12.34
N VAL A 207 11.06 1.06 12.23
CA VAL A 207 11.64 2.38 12.45
C VAL A 207 11.02 3.07 13.67
N SER A 208 11.66 4.12 14.17
CA SER A 208 11.06 4.97 15.21
C SER A 208 9.90 5.79 14.66
N ALA A 209 9.02 6.29 15.54
CA ALA A 209 7.93 7.19 15.18
C ALA A 209 8.40 8.38 14.31
N ALA A 210 9.52 9.01 14.67
CA ALA A 210 10.07 10.17 13.94
C ALA A 210 10.55 9.80 12.51
N ALA A 211 10.96 8.55 12.29
CA ALA A 211 11.44 8.07 10.98
C ALA A 211 10.31 7.45 10.12
N ALA A 212 9.07 7.39 10.62
CA ALA A 212 7.90 6.92 9.88
C ALA A 212 7.42 7.97 8.87
N LEU A 213 8.15 8.12 7.77
CA LEU A 213 7.92 9.15 6.75
C LEU A 213 7.32 8.56 5.47
N PRO A 214 6.45 9.31 4.76
CA PRO A 214 6.01 8.94 3.42
C PRO A 214 7.18 8.88 2.44
N VAL A 215 7.09 7.99 1.46
CA VAL A 215 8.05 7.93 0.35
C VAL A 215 7.45 8.64 -0.86
N TYR A 216 8.12 9.72 -1.29
CA TYR A 216 7.76 10.48 -2.47
C TYR A 216 8.66 10.07 -3.64
N ILE A 217 8.17 9.20 -4.52
CA ILE A 217 8.92 8.71 -5.68
C ILE A 217 9.04 9.80 -6.74
N ARG A 218 8.07 10.70 -6.80
CA ARG A 218 8.04 11.77 -7.79
C ARG A 218 8.74 13.02 -7.28
N ASN A 219 9.83 13.41 -7.95
CA ASN A 219 10.62 14.61 -7.60
C ASN A 219 10.04 15.94 -8.15
N LYS A 220 9.14 15.90 -9.15
CA LYS A 220 8.51 17.09 -9.74
C LYS A 220 7.01 17.10 -9.45
N VAL A 221 6.58 17.83 -8.45
CA VAL A 221 5.18 17.88 -7.99
C VAL A 221 4.33 18.91 -8.73
N ALA A 222 4.92 19.83 -9.50
CA ALA A 222 4.18 20.83 -10.28
C ALA A 222 4.95 21.20 -11.56
N ARG A 223 4.23 21.27 -12.70
CA ARG A 223 4.71 22.03 -13.86
C ARG A 223 4.57 23.53 -13.53
N LYS A 224 5.64 24.31 -13.74
CA LYS A 224 5.52 25.77 -13.73
C LYS A 224 4.52 26.16 -14.80
N ARG A 225 3.59 27.08 -14.44
CA ARG A 225 2.65 27.66 -15.39
C ARG A 225 3.45 28.35 -16.49
N GLY A 226 3.55 27.76 -17.70
CA GLY A 226 4.24 28.34 -18.85
C GLY A 226 5.36 27.49 -19.48
N GLU A 227 5.54 26.23 -19.10
CA GLU A 227 6.38 25.27 -19.84
C GLU A 227 5.51 24.22 -20.56
#